data_97233b1335b1c9130cad2ccbd0a66a3f
#
_entry.id   97233b1335b1c9130cad2ccbd0a66a3f
#
_cell.length_a   1.000
_cell.length_b   1.000
_cell.length_c   1.000
_cell.angle_alpha   90.00
_cell.angle_beta   90.00
_cell.angle_gamma   90.00
#
_symmetry.space_group_name_H-M   'P 1'
#
loop_
_entity.id
_entity.type
_entity.pdbx_description
1 polymer ?
#
loop_
_entity_poly.entity_id
_entity_poly.type
_entity_poly.pdbx_seq_one_letter_code
_entity_poly.pdbx_strand_id
1 'polypeptide(L)'
;MTIIDKLRELGYATVDADFYRKVDEWKSWYAGDVKGFHRYRVRNGHGTLECKRHTLNMGKKIPEDWANLLMNEKVKITLEGKAEQDFVDGVLEENNFRVKANEMQELAFALGTAAFIPRVVGMQATEQGPVPGSAGGIVLDYVTVENIFPLAWQNGVITECAFSSIVTRNGKDYCYLQIHHRVNGIYDIENRVYAYRNGNADEELSLTDVPGFERVPPVVHTGTDKRQFVIDRPNIANNIDPGIPLG
;
A
#
# COMPACT_ATOMS: atom_id res chain seq x y z
N MET A 1 13.63 9.67 11.74
CA MET A 1 13.93 9.69 10.29
C MET A 1 12.75 9.13 9.53
N THR A 2 12.38 9.71 8.39
CA THR A 2 11.24 9.20 7.61
C THR A 2 11.61 7.88 6.91
N ILE A 3 10.59 7.13 6.43
CA ILE A 3 10.83 5.90 5.65
C ILE A 3 11.58 6.22 4.35
N ILE A 4 11.28 7.36 3.73
CA ILE A 4 11.98 7.85 2.53
C ILE A 4 13.47 8.05 2.81
N ASP A 5 13.81 8.64 3.95
CA ASP A 5 15.21 8.83 4.33
C ASP A 5 15.92 7.48 4.54
N LYS A 6 15.23 6.50 5.14
CA LYS A 6 15.78 5.14 5.31
C LYS A 6 16.02 4.45 3.96
N LEU A 7 15.11 4.57 3.02
CA LEU A 7 15.29 4.01 1.67
C LEU A 7 16.46 4.68 0.93
N ARG A 8 16.64 6.00 1.10
CA ARG A 8 17.78 6.73 0.54
C ARG A 8 19.11 6.33 1.17
N GLU A 9 19.14 6.11 2.49
CA GLU A 9 20.31 5.56 3.18
C GLU A 9 20.70 4.18 2.67
N LEU A 10 19.73 3.36 2.28
CA LEU A 10 19.96 2.06 1.64
C LEU A 10 20.38 2.17 0.17
N GLY A 11 20.48 3.39 -0.39
CA GLY A 11 20.92 3.63 -1.77
C GLY A 11 19.80 3.59 -2.82
N TYR A 12 18.54 3.52 -2.42
CA TYR A 12 17.41 3.52 -3.36
C TYR A 12 17.03 4.93 -3.81
N ALA A 13 16.69 5.07 -5.09
CA ALA A 13 15.95 6.23 -5.57
C ALA A 13 14.52 6.21 -5.01
N THR A 14 13.99 7.38 -4.70
CA THR A 14 12.62 7.52 -4.16
C THR A 14 11.89 8.65 -4.85
N VAL A 15 10.58 8.57 -4.87
CA VAL A 15 9.72 9.69 -5.26
C VAL A 15 9.92 10.86 -4.28
N ASP A 16 9.72 12.09 -4.75
CA ASP A 16 9.87 13.28 -3.92
C ASP A 16 8.90 13.26 -2.72
N ALA A 17 9.38 13.73 -1.58
CA ALA A 17 8.55 13.86 -0.38
C ALA A 17 7.35 14.80 -0.58
N ASP A 18 7.43 15.73 -1.54
CA ASP A 18 6.32 16.61 -1.91
C ASP A 18 5.11 15.86 -2.44
N PHE A 19 5.31 14.71 -3.07
CA PHE A 19 4.22 13.85 -3.49
C PHE A 19 3.38 13.40 -2.28
N TYR A 20 4.02 12.94 -1.21
CA TYR A 20 3.31 12.45 -0.01
C TYR A 20 2.60 13.57 0.75
N ARG A 21 3.11 14.81 0.68
CA ARG A 21 2.38 15.99 1.19
C ARG A 21 1.09 16.26 0.41
N LYS A 22 1.11 16.05 -0.90
CA LYS A 22 -0.11 16.14 -1.73
C LYS A 22 -1.10 15.01 -1.39
N VAL A 23 -0.61 13.81 -1.09
CA VAL A 23 -1.48 12.71 -0.62
C VAL A 23 -2.25 13.11 0.64
N ASP A 24 -1.60 13.76 1.60
CA ASP A 24 -2.27 14.25 2.81
C ASP A 24 -3.35 15.30 2.50
N GLU A 25 -3.10 16.16 1.51
CA GLU A 25 -4.11 17.09 1.01
C GLU A 25 -5.30 16.35 0.39
N TRP A 26 -5.05 15.37 -0.50
CA TRP A 26 -6.13 14.57 -1.10
C TRP A 26 -6.94 13.79 -0.06
N LYS A 27 -6.30 13.25 0.98
CA LYS A 27 -6.99 12.64 2.13
C LYS A 27 -7.92 13.63 2.83
N SER A 28 -7.49 14.88 2.97
CA SER A 28 -8.33 15.94 3.54
C SER A 28 -9.55 16.26 2.68
N TRP A 29 -9.39 16.26 1.35
CA TRP A 29 -10.50 16.42 0.41
C TRP A 29 -11.44 15.20 0.44
N TYR A 30 -10.91 14.00 0.47
CA TYR A 30 -11.69 12.77 0.62
C TYR A 30 -12.48 12.77 1.93
N ALA A 31 -11.88 13.19 3.02
CA ALA A 31 -12.55 13.31 4.32
C ALA A 31 -13.56 14.47 4.39
N GLY A 32 -13.54 15.41 3.43
CA GLY A 32 -14.40 16.60 3.46
C GLY A 32 -14.03 17.59 4.57
N ASP A 33 -12.77 17.66 4.97
CA ASP A 33 -12.29 18.54 6.05
C ASP A 33 -10.99 19.30 5.69
N VAL A 34 -11.03 20.02 4.58
CA VAL A 34 -9.90 20.86 4.16
C VAL A 34 -9.90 22.16 4.94
N LYS A 35 -8.81 22.42 5.68
CA LYS A 35 -8.62 23.68 6.43
C LYS A 35 -8.65 24.89 5.50
N GLY A 36 -9.30 25.97 5.94
CA GLY A 36 -9.43 27.20 5.16
C GLY A 36 -10.52 27.14 4.09
N PHE A 37 -10.88 25.95 3.61
CA PHE A 37 -12.00 25.75 2.69
C PHE A 37 -13.29 25.36 3.43
N HIS A 38 -13.31 24.25 4.14
CA HIS A 38 -14.50 23.78 4.85
C HIS A 38 -14.74 24.52 6.15
N ARG A 39 -13.67 24.94 6.84
CA ARG A 39 -13.71 25.76 8.05
C ARG A 39 -12.97 27.05 7.79
N TYR A 40 -13.68 28.17 7.92
CA TYR A 40 -13.15 29.49 7.65
C TYR A 40 -13.68 30.51 8.65
N ARG A 41 -13.01 31.64 8.73
CA ARG A 41 -13.38 32.74 9.62
C ARG A 41 -13.84 33.91 8.82
N VAL A 42 -14.97 34.48 9.24
CA VAL A 42 -15.50 35.74 8.68
C VAL A 42 -15.44 36.79 9.76
N ARG A 43 -14.85 37.93 9.43
CA ARG A 43 -14.86 39.10 10.31
C ARG A 43 -16.14 39.90 10.03
N ASN A 44 -17.00 40.03 11.03
CA ASN A 44 -18.11 40.97 11.01
C ASN A 44 -17.79 42.17 11.92
N GLY A 45 -18.51 43.27 11.85
CA GLY A 45 -18.22 44.50 12.64
C GLY A 45 -18.13 44.28 14.17
N HIS A 46 -18.53 43.14 14.69
CA HIS A 46 -18.57 42.81 16.12
C HIS A 46 -17.54 41.76 16.55
N GLY A 47 -16.78 41.16 15.59
CA GLY A 47 -15.78 40.14 15.93
C GLY A 47 -15.49 39.19 14.78
N THR A 48 -14.93 38.01 15.11
CA THR A 48 -14.65 36.91 14.17
C THR A 48 -15.59 35.75 14.41
N LEU A 49 -16.33 35.37 13.39
CA LEU A 49 -17.23 34.22 13.39
C LEU A 49 -16.56 33.02 12.70
N GLU A 50 -16.57 31.88 13.34
CA GLU A 50 -16.16 30.61 12.70
C GLU A 50 -17.34 30.04 11.90
N CYS A 51 -17.10 29.77 10.63
CA CYS A 51 -18.08 29.23 9.71
C CYS A 51 -17.63 27.87 9.20
N LYS A 52 -18.59 26.95 9.01
CA LYS A 52 -18.38 25.67 8.36
C LYS A 52 -19.21 25.61 7.06
N ARG A 53 -18.57 25.26 5.95
CA ARG A 53 -19.28 24.99 4.70
C ARG A 53 -19.88 23.59 4.75
N HIS A 54 -21.12 23.48 4.31
CA HIS A 54 -21.69 22.18 3.99
C HIS A 54 -21.17 21.73 2.62
N THR A 55 -20.84 20.46 2.52
CA THR A 55 -20.35 19.86 1.28
C THR A 55 -21.10 18.57 0.98
N LEU A 56 -21.30 18.26 -0.29
CA LEU A 56 -21.76 16.96 -0.75
C LEU A 56 -20.65 15.91 -0.71
N ASN A 57 -19.44 16.29 -0.30
CA ASN A 57 -18.25 15.48 -0.24
C ASN A 57 -18.00 14.67 -1.52
N MET A 58 -17.97 15.37 -2.66
CA MET A 58 -17.75 14.76 -3.98
C MET A 58 -16.38 14.06 -4.05
N GLY A 59 -15.40 14.52 -3.26
CA GLY A 59 -14.09 13.87 -3.13
C GLY A 59 -14.16 12.43 -2.63
N LYS A 60 -15.23 12.06 -1.90
CA LYS A 60 -15.54 10.70 -1.51
C LYS A 60 -16.56 10.05 -2.44
N LYS A 61 -17.64 10.77 -2.77
CA LYS A 61 -18.79 10.21 -3.50
C LYS A 61 -18.41 9.68 -4.88
N ILE A 62 -17.58 10.42 -5.62
CA ILE A 62 -17.16 9.99 -6.97
C ILE A 62 -16.30 8.71 -6.91
N PRO A 63 -15.22 8.63 -6.09
CA PRO A 63 -14.46 7.39 -5.92
C PRO A 63 -15.31 6.20 -5.48
N GLU A 64 -16.22 6.38 -4.54
CA GLU A 64 -17.15 5.35 -4.06
C GLU A 64 -18.03 4.82 -5.21
N ASP A 65 -18.61 5.70 -6.02
CA ASP A 65 -19.46 5.31 -7.15
C ASP A 65 -18.65 4.54 -8.22
N TRP A 66 -17.43 4.97 -8.52
CA TRP A 66 -16.54 4.26 -9.45
C TRP A 66 -16.14 2.89 -8.91
N ALA A 67 -15.76 2.78 -7.64
CA ALA A 67 -15.41 1.51 -7.03
C ALA A 67 -16.60 0.53 -7.09
N ASN A 68 -17.79 1.00 -6.73
CA ASN A 68 -19.01 0.20 -6.78
C ASN A 68 -19.39 -0.24 -8.20
N LEU A 69 -19.06 0.55 -9.23
CA LEU A 69 -19.28 0.16 -10.63
C LEU A 69 -18.29 -0.92 -11.06
N LEU A 70 -17.03 -0.83 -10.66
CA LEU A 70 -15.98 -1.76 -11.07
C LEU A 70 -16.03 -3.08 -10.29
N MET A 71 -16.37 -3.03 -9.00
CA MET A 71 -16.33 -4.17 -8.10
C MET A 71 -17.73 -4.70 -7.74
N ASN A 72 -18.72 -4.47 -8.61
CA ASN A 72 -20.09 -4.94 -8.37
C ASN A 72 -20.17 -6.49 -8.45
N GLU A 73 -21.30 -7.02 -7.98
CA GLU A 73 -21.57 -8.47 -7.93
C GLU A 73 -21.52 -9.21 -9.28
N LYS A 74 -21.62 -8.47 -10.41
CA LYS A 74 -21.61 -9.04 -11.76
C LYS A 74 -20.20 -9.29 -12.27
N VAL A 75 -19.19 -8.68 -11.66
CA VAL A 75 -17.80 -8.91 -12.03
C VAL A 75 -17.36 -10.31 -11.63
N LYS A 76 -16.87 -11.08 -12.58
CA LYS A 76 -16.38 -12.44 -12.38
C LYS A 76 -14.94 -12.53 -12.86
N ILE A 77 -14.12 -13.20 -12.06
CA ILE A 77 -12.76 -13.62 -12.45
C ILE A 77 -12.91 -15.07 -12.91
N THR A 78 -12.59 -15.33 -14.18
CA THR A 78 -12.73 -16.67 -14.77
C THR A 78 -11.42 -17.16 -15.35
N LEU A 79 -11.09 -18.42 -15.05
CA LEU A 79 -9.94 -19.14 -15.58
C LEU A 79 -10.42 -20.31 -16.45
N GLU A 80 -9.58 -20.77 -17.36
CA GLU A 80 -9.96 -21.86 -18.29
C GLU A 80 -10.01 -23.23 -17.58
N GLY A 81 -9.09 -23.46 -16.61
CA GLY A 81 -9.01 -24.70 -15.85
C GLY A 81 -9.91 -24.70 -14.62
N LYS A 82 -10.65 -25.80 -14.39
CA LYS A 82 -11.54 -25.89 -13.23
C LYS A 82 -10.76 -25.94 -11.91
N ALA A 83 -9.63 -26.64 -11.85
CA ALA A 83 -8.82 -26.75 -10.63
C ALA A 83 -8.19 -25.40 -10.27
N GLU A 84 -7.72 -24.64 -11.27
CA GLU A 84 -7.19 -23.29 -11.12
C GLU A 84 -8.28 -22.32 -10.67
N GLN A 85 -9.50 -22.46 -11.22
CA GLN A 85 -10.64 -21.65 -10.82
C GLN A 85 -11.01 -21.90 -9.36
N ASP A 86 -11.18 -23.17 -8.98
CA ASP A 86 -11.53 -23.58 -7.61
C ASP A 86 -10.47 -23.08 -6.60
N PHE A 87 -9.18 -23.13 -6.96
CA PHE A 87 -8.09 -22.63 -6.14
C PHE A 87 -8.16 -21.11 -5.97
N VAL A 88 -8.31 -20.36 -7.07
CA VAL A 88 -8.37 -18.90 -7.03
C VAL A 88 -9.63 -18.44 -6.28
N ASP A 89 -10.78 -19.05 -6.52
CA ASP A 89 -12.02 -18.74 -5.81
C ASP A 89 -11.85 -18.92 -4.30
N GLY A 90 -11.19 -20.00 -3.85
CA GLY A 90 -10.87 -20.25 -2.45
C GLY A 90 -9.99 -19.14 -1.85
N VAL A 91 -8.91 -18.75 -2.54
CA VAL A 91 -8.02 -17.66 -2.12
C VAL A 91 -8.78 -16.33 -2.01
N LEU A 92 -9.61 -16.02 -2.99
CA LEU A 92 -10.38 -14.76 -3.03
C LEU A 92 -11.43 -14.71 -1.90
N GLU A 93 -12.09 -15.85 -1.61
CA GLU A 93 -13.07 -15.96 -0.54
C GLU A 93 -12.41 -15.83 0.84
N GLU A 94 -11.33 -16.57 1.10
CA GLU A 94 -10.58 -16.52 2.36
C GLU A 94 -10.06 -15.11 2.67
N ASN A 95 -9.71 -14.33 1.64
CA ASN A 95 -9.22 -12.96 1.77
C ASN A 95 -10.34 -11.89 1.74
N ASN A 96 -11.61 -12.29 1.68
CA ASN A 96 -12.74 -11.35 1.53
C ASN A 96 -12.51 -10.35 0.39
N PHE A 97 -11.98 -10.85 -0.74
CA PHE A 97 -11.46 -10.03 -1.84
C PHE A 97 -12.47 -9.01 -2.35
N ARG A 98 -13.75 -9.38 -2.50
CA ARG A 98 -14.76 -8.47 -3.05
C ARG A 98 -14.90 -7.19 -2.25
N VAL A 99 -14.96 -7.32 -0.92
CA VAL A 99 -15.10 -6.16 -0.02
C VAL A 99 -13.80 -5.35 0.00
N LYS A 100 -12.67 -6.04 0.20
CA LYS A 100 -11.37 -5.38 0.29
C LYS A 100 -10.91 -4.73 -1.00
N ALA A 101 -11.18 -5.36 -2.13
CA ALA A 101 -10.88 -4.76 -3.43
C ALA A 101 -11.76 -3.55 -3.73
N ASN A 102 -13.05 -3.56 -3.33
CA ASN A 102 -13.90 -2.39 -3.46
C ASN A 102 -13.38 -1.21 -2.61
N GLU A 103 -13.08 -1.44 -1.33
CA GLU A 103 -12.48 -0.43 -0.45
C GLU A 103 -11.18 0.13 -1.04
N MET A 104 -10.34 -0.75 -1.59
CA MET A 104 -9.06 -0.36 -2.18
C MET A 104 -9.24 0.42 -3.48
N GLN A 105 -10.19 0.04 -4.32
CA GLN A 105 -10.53 0.79 -5.54
C GLN A 105 -11.03 2.20 -5.21
N GLU A 106 -11.89 2.34 -4.20
CA GLU A 106 -12.33 3.66 -3.74
C GLU A 106 -11.13 4.54 -3.35
N LEU A 107 -10.19 3.99 -2.56
CA LEU A 107 -9.00 4.72 -2.15
C LEU A 107 -8.03 4.98 -3.32
N ALA A 108 -7.90 4.04 -4.26
CA ALA A 108 -7.10 4.23 -5.47
C ALA A 108 -7.63 5.38 -6.34
N PHE A 109 -8.94 5.49 -6.51
CA PHE A 109 -9.55 6.62 -7.21
C PHE A 109 -9.39 7.94 -6.45
N ALA A 110 -9.55 7.92 -5.13
CA ALA A 110 -9.43 9.12 -4.30
C ALA A 110 -7.99 9.64 -4.19
N LEU A 111 -7.03 8.73 -4.00
CA LEU A 111 -5.64 9.03 -3.69
C LEU A 111 -4.67 8.69 -4.84
N GLY A 112 -5.20 8.22 -5.96
CA GLY A 112 -4.48 8.01 -7.21
C GLY A 112 -3.72 6.70 -7.34
N THR A 113 -3.41 6.01 -6.24
CA THR A 113 -2.60 4.78 -6.26
C THR A 113 -2.96 3.87 -5.09
N ALA A 114 -3.01 2.56 -5.37
CA ALA A 114 -3.10 1.51 -4.38
C ALA A 114 -2.25 0.30 -4.82
N ALA A 115 -1.99 -0.65 -3.92
CA ALA A 115 -1.26 -1.86 -4.26
C ALA A 115 -1.87 -3.10 -3.60
N PHE A 116 -1.71 -4.24 -4.28
CA PHE A 116 -2.02 -5.58 -3.80
C PHE A 116 -0.73 -6.38 -3.73
N ILE A 117 -0.48 -7.04 -2.62
CA ILE A 117 0.70 -7.87 -2.41
C ILE A 117 0.24 -9.26 -1.99
N PRO A 118 0.32 -10.27 -2.88
CA PRO A 118 0.09 -11.65 -2.48
C PRO A 118 1.26 -12.14 -1.63
N ARG A 119 0.96 -12.73 -0.48
CA ARG A 119 1.94 -13.24 0.45
C ARG A 119 1.57 -14.66 0.88
N VAL A 120 2.52 -15.57 0.80
CA VAL A 120 2.35 -16.94 1.30
C VAL A 120 2.59 -16.93 2.80
N VAL A 121 1.65 -17.50 3.56
CA VAL A 121 1.71 -17.61 5.03
C VAL A 121 1.57 -19.06 5.46
N GLY A 122 2.11 -19.39 6.64
CA GLY A 122 1.99 -20.75 7.22
C GLY A 122 2.82 -21.82 6.54
N MET A 123 3.49 -21.53 5.42
CA MET A 123 4.38 -22.48 4.76
C MET A 123 5.69 -22.56 5.54
N GLN A 124 6.13 -23.79 5.83
CA GLN A 124 7.48 -24.02 6.33
C GLN A 124 8.44 -24.02 5.14
N ALA A 125 9.49 -23.22 5.22
CA ALA A 125 10.54 -23.16 4.21
C ALA A 125 11.89 -23.49 4.85
N THR A 126 12.73 -24.20 4.10
CA THR A 126 14.16 -24.40 4.41
C THR A 126 14.99 -23.64 3.40
N GLU A 127 16.30 -23.57 3.59
CA GLU A 127 17.24 -23.02 2.60
C GLU A 127 17.13 -23.67 1.20
N GLN A 128 16.55 -24.87 1.13
CA GLN A 128 16.35 -25.64 -0.10
C GLN A 128 14.96 -25.43 -0.73
N GLY A 129 14.10 -24.61 -0.11
CA GLY A 129 12.76 -24.30 -0.59
C GLY A 129 11.63 -24.72 0.36
N PRO A 130 10.38 -24.64 -0.09
CA PRO A 130 9.22 -24.96 0.73
C PRO A 130 9.19 -26.44 1.11
N VAL A 131 8.81 -26.73 2.37
CA VAL A 131 8.65 -28.11 2.85
C VAL A 131 7.37 -28.71 2.25
N PRO A 132 7.43 -29.79 1.48
CA PRO A 132 6.25 -30.43 0.92
C PRO A 132 5.26 -30.86 2.03
N GLY A 133 3.98 -30.55 1.83
CA GLY A 133 2.91 -30.89 2.76
C GLY A 133 2.69 -29.92 3.92
N SER A 134 3.46 -28.84 4.02
CA SER A 134 3.10 -27.74 4.91
C SER A 134 1.90 -27.00 4.33
N ALA A 135 0.79 -26.93 5.07
CA ALA A 135 -0.39 -26.18 4.67
C ALA A 135 -0.05 -24.68 4.69
N GLY A 136 0.16 -24.11 3.52
CA GLY A 136 0.31 -22.65 3.36
C GLY A 136 -0.99 -22.04 2.85
N GLY A 137 -1.28 -20.80 3.25
CA GLY A 137 -2.35 -19.99 2.69
C GLY A 137 -1.78 -18.82 1.89
N ILE A 138 -2.59 -18.24 1.02
CA ILE A 138 -2.26 -16.99 0.33
C ILE A 138 -3.07 -15.88 0.98
N VAL A 139 -2.37 -14.88 1.49
CA VAL A 139 -2.96 -13.65 2.01
C VAL A 139 -2.73 -12.53 1.01
N LEU A 140 -3.75 -11.73 0.77
CA LEU A 140 -3.67 -10.51 -0.04
C LEU A 140 -3.56 -9.31 0.89
N ASP A 141 -2.39 -8.70 0.94
CA ASP A 141 -2.19 -7.44 1.64
C ASP A 141 -2.59 -6.28 0.73
N TYR A 142 -3.30 -5.31 1.27
CA TYR A 142 -3.79 -4.13 0.58
C TYR A 142 -3.06 -2.91 1.11
N VAL A 143 -2.40 -2.17 0.24
CA VAL A 143 -1.54 -1.06 0.63
C VAL A 143 -2.00 0.23 -0.02
N THR A 144 -2.22 1.25 0.80
CA THR A 144 -2.57 2.59 0.36
C THR A 144 -1.34 3.42 0.00
N VAL A 145 -1.53 4.46 -0.81
CA VAL A 145 -0.45 5.21 -1.46
C VAL A 145 0.62 5.76 -0.52
N GLU A 146 0.24 6.13 0.70
CA GLU A 146 1.18 6.63 1.71
C GLU A 146 2.24 5.62 2.16
N ASN A 147 1.98 4.34 1.91
CA ASN A 147 2.84 3.22 2.27
C ASN A 147 3.50 2.54 1.05
N ILE A 148 3.41 3.17 -0.12
CA ILE A 148 3.96 2.68 -1.39
C ILE A 148 5.13 3.57 -1.78
N PHE A 149 6.32 3.00 -1.96
CA PHE A 149 7.56 3.70 -2.29
C PHE A 149 8.18 3.10 -3.55
N PRO A 150 7.90 3.63 -4.75
CA PRO A 150 8.57 3.21 -5.97
C PRO A 150 10.08 3.44 -5.88
N LEU A 151 10.86 2.43 -6.26
CA LEU A 151 12.32 2.44 -6.21
C LEU A 151 12.93 2.44 -7.60
N ALA A 152 12.31 1.74 -8.54
CA ALA A 152 12.70 1.73 -9.94
C ALA A 152 11.48 1.64 -10.85
N TRP A 153 11.61 2.22 -12.03
CA TRP A 153 10.55 2.18 -13.06
C TRP A 153 11.14 2.18 -14.45
N GLN A 154 10.40 1.61 -15.39
CA GLN A 154 10.76 1.55 -16.79
C GLN A 154 9.49 1.74 -17.65
N ASN A 155 9.52 2.70 -18.56
CA ASN A 155 8.39 2.98 -19.47
C ASN A 155 7.04 3.18 -18.74
N GLY A 156 7.03 3.93 -17.63
CA GLY A 156 5.84 4.19 -16.83
C GLY A 156 5.38 2.99 -15.97
N VAL A 157 6.12 1.89 -15.97
CA VAL A 157 5.84 0.72 -15.12
C VAL A 157 6.79 0.72 -13.93
N ILE A 158 6.25 0.67 -12.72
CA ILE A 158 7.04 0.51 -11.49
C ILE A 158 7.56 -0.93 -11.46
N THR A 159 8.88 -1.08 -11.53
CA THR A 159 9.53 -2.39 -11.55
C THR A 159 10.01 -2.83 -10.19
N GLU A 160 10.40 -1.92 -9.32
CA GLU A 160 10.79 -2.18 -7.94
C GLU A 160 10.07 -1.25 -7.01
N CYS A 161 9.65 -1.75 -5.85
CA CYS A 161 8.84 -1.00 -4.91
C CYS A 161 9.06 -1.46 -3.48
N ALA A 162 9.09 -0.51 -2.55
CA ALA A 162 9.02 -0.80 -1.13
C ALA A 162 7.63 -0.50 -0.59
N PHE A 163 7.22 -1.29 0.40
CA PHE A 163 5.94 -1.17 1.08
C PHE A 163 6.16 -1.12 2.58
N SER A 164 5.51 -0.19 3.25
CA SER A 164 5.58 -0.09 4.70
C SER A 164 4.27 -0.47 5.37
N SER A 165 4.37 -0.94 6.60
CA SER A 165 3.22 -1.08 7.48
C SER A 165 3.60 -0.77 8.91
N ILE A 166 2.70 -0.12 9.65
CA ILE A 166 2.89 0.12 11.07
C ILE A 166 2.18 -0.96 11.85
N VAL A 167 2.93 -1.66 12.69
CA VAL A 167 2.44 -2.78 13.49
C VAL A 167 2.65 -2.51 14.96
N THR A 168 1.57 -2.51 15.75
CA THR A 168 1.66 -2.37 17.21
C THR A 168 1.77 -3.75 17.86
N ARG A 169 2.80 -3.96 18.67
CA ARG A 169 3.00 -5.17 19.46
C ARG A 169 3.44 -4.81 20.89
N ASN A 170 2.77 -5.38 21.88
CA ASN A 170 3.06 -5.15 23.28
C ASN A 170 3.13 -3.65 23.64
N GLY A 171 2.24 -2.83 23.06
CA GLY A 171 2.19 -1.37 23.29
C GLY A 171 3.33 -0.57 22.66
N LYS A 172 4.11 -1.17 21.77
CA LYS A 172 5.16 -0.50 20.98
C LYS A 172 4.80 -0.56 19.51
N ASP A 173 5.09 0.51 18.80
CA ASP A 173 4.89 0.59 17.35
C ASP A 173 6.19 0.27 16.62
N TYR A 174 6.06 -0.51 15.56
CA TYR A 174 7.13 -0.92 14.68
C TYR A 174 6.74 -0.58 13.24
N CYS A 175 7.70 -0.09 12.48
CA CYS A 175 7.57 0.06 11.03
C CYS A 175 8.18 -1.18 10.36
N TYR A 176 7.34 -1.99 9.75
CA TYR A 176 7.78 -3.10 8.91
C TYR A 176 7.88 -2.62 7.47
N LEU A 177 9.01 -2.89 6.84
CA LEU A 177 9.35 -2.46 5.48
C LEU A 177 9.67 -3.69 4.63
N GLN A 178 8.92 -3.89 3.57
CA GLN A 178 9.19 -4.89 2.53
C GLN A 178 9.75 -4.19 1.29
N ILE A 179 10.90 -4.62 0.81
CA ILE A 179 11.56 -4.06 -0.37
C ILE A 179 11.59 -5.14 -1.46
N HIS A 180 10.82 -4.93 -2.51
CA HIS A 180 10.77 -5.80 -3.67
C HIS A 180 11.71 -5.24 -4.74
N HIS A 181 12.86 -5.86 -4.91
CA HIS A 181 13.89 -5.43 -5.84
C HIS A 181 14.40 -6.59 -6.70
N ARG A 182 15.17 -6.28 -7.74
CA ARG A 182 15.71 -7.29 -8.65
C ARG A 182 17.20 -7.49 -8.42
N VAL A 183 17.58 -8.76 -8.22
CA VAL A 183 18.98 -9.19 -8.15
C VAL A 183 19.23 -10.16 -9.29
N ASN A 184 20.11 -9.81 -10.20
CA ASN A 184 20.43 -10.62 -11.41
C ASN A 184 19.18 -10.99 -12.25
N GLY A 185 18.18 -10.11 -12.31
CA GLY A 185 16.94 -10.30 -13.08
C GLY A 185 15.82 -11.06 -12.34
N ILE A 186 16.07 -11.59 -11.17
CA ILE A 186 15.10 -12.32 -10.32
C ILE A 186 14.69 -11.39 -9.16
N TYR A 187 13.43 -11.50 -8.72
CA TYR A 187 12.95 -10.71 -7.59
C TYR A 187 13.37 -11.33 -6.26
N ASP A 188 13.89 -10.46 -5.40
CA ASP A 188 14.06 -10.70 -3.98
C ASP A 188 13.13 -9.78 -3.18
N ILE A 189 12.67 -10.25 -2.03
CA ILE A 189 11.90 -9.48 -1.07
C ILE A 189 12.74 -9.36 0.19
N GLU A 190 13.24 -8.16 0.45
CA GLU A 190 13.98 -7.85 1.66
C GLU A 190 13.03 -7.35 2.74
N ASN A 191 13.11 -7.93 3.93
CA ASN A 191 12.25 -7.61 5.07
C ASN A 191 13.07 -6.92 6.15
N ARG A 192 12.64 -5.72 6.55
CA ARG A 192 13.26 -4.94 7.62
C ARG A 192 12.23 -4.46 8.62
N VAL A 193 12.64 -4.26 9.85
CA VAL A 193 11.79 -3.71 10.89
C VAL A 193 12.54 -2.63 11.66
N TYR A 194 11.85 -1.54 11.91
CA TYR A 194 12.36 -0.38 12.63
C TYR A 194 11.49 -0.08 13.84
N ALA A 195 12.10 0.37 14.93
CA ALA A 195 11.33 1.01 15.99
C ALA A 195 10.62 2.25 15.42
N TYR A 196 9.32 2.41 15.72
CA TYR A 196 8.53 3.51 15.18
C TYR A 196 8.06 4.44 16.29
N ARG A 197 8.41 5.73 16.20
CA ARG A 197 8.04 6.72 17.20
C ARG A 197 7.76 8.08 16.54
N ASN A 198 6.66 8.69 16.93
CA ASN A 198 6.30 10.05 16.48
C ASN A 198 6.33 10.22 14.95
N GLY A 199 5.89 9.21 14.18
CA GLY A 199 5.88 9.28 12.73
C GLY A 199 7.23 8.95 12.06
N ASN A 200 8.24 8.50 12.82
CA ASN A 200 9.58 8.23 12.32
C ASN A 200 9.98 6.76 12.53
N ALA A 201 10.66 6.21 11.54
CA ALA A 201 11.39 4.96 11.65
C ALA A 201 12.79 5.26 12.21
N ASP A 202 13.04 4.79 13.43
CA ASP A 202 14.27 5.12 14.17
C ASP A 202 15.33 4.04 13.94
N GLU A 203 15.58 3.23 14.95
CA GLU A 203 16.59 2.17 14.96
C GLU A 203 16.08 0.93 14.21
N GLU A 204 16.92 0.34 13.38
CA GLU A 204 16.67 -0.96 12.78
C GLU A 204 16.81 -2.06 13.82
N LEU A 205 15.83 -2.96 13.89
CA LEU A 205 15.78 -4.06 14.84
C LEU A 205 15.94 -5.39 14.13
N SER A 206 16.42 -6.41 14.83
CA SER A 206 16.36 -7.76 14.31
C SER A 206 14.92 -8.24 14.23
N LEU A 207 14.54 -8.86 13.12
CA LEU A 207 13.21 -9.47 12.96
C LEU A 207 12.90 -10.49 14.06
N THR A 208 13.92 -11.21 14.53
CA THR A 208 13.79 -12.20 15.61
C THR A 208 13.44 -11.58 16.98
N ASP A 209 13.75 -10.31 17.16
CA ASP A 209 13.54 -9.61 18.45
C ASP A 209 12.17 -8.89 18.50
N VAL A 210 11.42 -8.89 17.39
CA VAL A 210 10.12 -8.24 17.31
C VAL A 210 9.00 -9.27 17.34
N PRO A 211 8.08 -9.21 18.33
CA PRO A 211 6.99 -10.17 18.45
C PRO A 211 6.14 -10.29 17.19
N GLY A 212 6.02 -11.52 16.67
CA GLY A 212 5.26 -11.83 15.47
C GLY A 212 6.05 -11.75 14.16
N PHE A 213 7.36 -11.41 14.21
CA PHE A 213 8.26 -11.41 13.06
C PHE A 213 9.37 -12.45 13.16
N GLU A 214 9.41 -13.26 14.21
CA GLU A 214 10.49 -14.23 14.49
C GLU A 214 10.68 -15.26 13.37
N ARG A 215 9.64 -15.49 12.56
CA ARG A 215 9.66 -16.44 11.45
C ARG A 215 9.75 -15.77 10.07
N VAL A 216 9.83 -14.44 10.02
CA VAL A 216 9.98 -13.71 8.77
C VAL A 216 11.46 -13.74 8.38
N PRO A 217 11.82 -14.33 7.23
CA PRO A 217 13.19 -14.32 6.78
C PRO A 217 13.62 -12.90 6.38
N PRO A 218 14.87 -12.50 6.65
CA PRO A 218 15.36 -11.18 6.23
C PRO A 218 15.31 -10.98 4.72
N VAL A 219 15.50 -12.03 3.95
CA VAL A 219 15.39 -12.02 2.48
C VAL A 219 14.63 -13.25 2.02
N VAL A 220 13.68 -13.06 1.09
CA VAL A 220 12.97 -14.12 0.38
C VAL A 220 13.41 -14.10 -1.07
N HIS A 221 14.10 -15.13 -1.51
CA HIS A 221 14.45 -15.35 -2.91
C HIS A 221 13.24 -15.95 -3.63
N THR A 222 12.58 -15.19 -4.49
CA THR A 222 11.33 -15.65 -5.13
C THR A 222 11.55 -16.68 -6.23
N GLY A 223 12.76 -16.75 -6.78
CA GLY A 223 13.10 -17.64 -7.89
C GLY A 223 12.42 -17.27 -9.22
N THR A 224 11.77 -16.13 -9.31
CA THR A 224 11.02 -15.69 -10.50
C THR A 224 11.40 -14.29 -10.93
N ASP A 225 11.29 -14.03 -12.23
CA ASP A 225 11.41 -12.69 -12.84
C ASP A 225 10.11 -11.88 -12.76
N LYS A 226 9.04 -12.44 -12.18
CA LYS A 226 7.73 -11.81 -12.07
C LYS A 226 7.61 -11.01 -10.78
N ARG A 227 7.01 -9.82 -10.89
CA ARG A 227 6.70 -8.98 -9.73
C ARG A 227 5.73 -9.69 -8.78
N GLN A 228 6.01 -9.62 -7.50
CA GLN A 228 5.14 -10.16 -6.45
C GLN A 228 4.21 -9.07 -5.86
N PHE A 229 3.88 -8.07 -6.66
CA PHE A 229 2.95 -6.99 -6.31
C PHE A 229 2.26 -6.45 -7.57
N VAL A 230 1.08 -5.90 -7.37
CA VAL A 230 0.32 -5.18 -8.40
C VAL A 230 0.07 -3.77 -7.90
N ILE A 231 0.41 -2.77 -8.71
CA ILE A 231 0.10 -1.37 -8.41
C ILE A 231 -1.01 -0.93 -9.34
N ASP A 232 -2.09 -0.46 -8.74
CA ASP A 232 -3.24 0.11 -9.42
C ASP A 232 -3.17 1.63 -9.39
N ARG A 233 -3.34 2.27 -10.55
CA ARG A 233 -3.25 3.71 -10.74
C ARG A 233 -4.38 4.21 -11.64
N PRO A 234 -5.61 4.18 -11.15
CA PRO A 234 -6.78 4.51 -11.96
C PRO A 234 -6.89 6.01 -12.31
N ASN A 235 -6.25 6.87 -11.54
CA ASN A 235 -6.30 8.32 -11.72
C ASN A 235 -4.93 8.88 -12.11
N ILE A 236 -4.79 9.29 -13.37
CA ILE A 236 -3.53 9.84 -13.92
C ILE A 236 -3.10 11.12 -13.19
N ALA A 237 -4.03 11.98 -12.81
CA ALA A 237 -3.71 13.26 -12.20
C ALA A 237 -3.06 13.14 -10.80
N ASN A 238 -3.39 12.08 -10.08
CA ASN A 238 -2.98 11.87 -8.69
C ASN A 238 -2.05 10.66 -8.49
N ASN A 239 -1.61 9.99 -9.57
CA ASN A 239 -0.86 8.76 -9.40
C ASN A 239 0.59 8.97 -8.96
N ILE A 240 1.18 7.92 -8.39
CA ILE A 240 2.60 7.87 -7.96
C ILE A 240 3.51 7.53 -9.16
N ASP A 241 3.43 8.29 -10.22
CA ASP A 241 4.29 8.12 -11.40
C ASP A 241 5.32 9.24 -11.48
N PRO A 242 6.61 8.95 -11.24
CA PRO A 242 7.66 9.98 -11.29
C PRO A 242 7.91 10.53 -12.70
N GLY A 243 7.42 9.87 -13.74
CA GLY A 243 7.54 10.32 -15.13
C GLY A 243 6.39 11.23 -15.61
N ILE A 244 5.30 11.33 -14.83
CA ILE A 244 4.15 12.19 -15.18
C ILE A 244 4.16 13.41 -14.26
N PRO A 245 4.29 14.64 -14.82
CA PRO A 245 4.18 15.87 -14.02
C PRO A 245 2.82 15.89 -13.32
N LEU A 246 2.82 16.04 -12.01
CA LEU A 246 1.59 16.32 -11.26
C LEU A 246 1.18 17.74 -11.60
N GLY A 247 0.09 17.89 -12.35
CA GLY A 247 -0.47 19.18 -12.75
C GLY A 247 -0.95 20.01 -11.56
#